data_0dad56c403e0860196ec228424c0194c
#
_entry.id   0dad56c403e0860196ec228424c0194c
#
_cell.length_a   1.000
_cell.length_b   1.000
_cell.length_c   1.000
_cell.angle_alpha   90.00
_cell.angle_beta   90.00
_cell.angle_gamma   90.00
#
_symmetry.space_group_name_H-M   'P 1'
#
loop_
_entity.id
_entity.type
_entity.pdbx_description
1 polymer ?
#
loop_
_entity_poly.entity_id
_entity_poly.type
_entity_poly.pdbx_seq_one_letter_code
_entity_poly.pdbx_strand_id
1 'polypeptide(L)'
;VGAAVLFGAVGGVTMQGTSYLTGKLLGKNTKSTVGTTKTVSNAKLTTSTSTVTSDVSDIVENTLPSIVSITNMSVQEVQNFFGGISQQESESAGSGIIISQNDSELLVVTNNHVVEGSDTLTVTFNDGNSVEAQIKGTDSARDLAVVAVPLDKISDDTMNAIKVATLGDSDSLKVGEPAIAIGNALGYGQSVTTGIVSATGRTIDGFDGEYIQTDAAINPGNSGGALLNANGEVIGINSAKINSSAVEGMGFAIPISDASDVIQNLMNKETRSKVSDEERGYLGIKGYDVSEEGAQMYNMPTGVYVKEVMSGGGSEKAGLTKGSIITGFEGSSISGMSSLQEQLQYYKAGEEVTLTVQIPDKNGEYTEKDIKVTLGKNS
;
A
#
# COMPACT_ATOMS: atom_id res chain seq x y z
N VAL A 1 45.99 -16.93 -23.42
CA VAL A 1 46.67 -15.94 -22.55
C VAL A 1 47.94 -15.45 -23.22
N GLY A 2 48.71 -16.31 -23.90
CA GLY A 2 49.98 -15.93 -24.56
C GLY A 2 49.86 -14.93 -25.72
N ALA A 3 48.80 -15.01 -26.54
CA ALA A 3 48.59 -14.12 -27.70
C ALA A 3 48.26 -12.67 -27.31
N ALA A 4 47.54 -12.45 -26.22
CA ALA A 4 47.17 -11.09 -25.74
C ALA A 4 48.36 -10.32 -25.17
N VAL A 5 49.34 -11.02 -24.56
CA VAL A 5 50.56 -10.42 -24.02
C VAL A 5 51.50 -10.00 -25.15
N LEU A 6 51.57 -10.79 -26.25
CA LEU A 6 52.40 -10.48 -27.42
C LEU A 6 51.88 -9.24 -28.18
N PHE A 7 50.54 -9.09 -28.27
CA PHE A 7 49.92 -7.94 -28.94
C PHE A 7 50.13 -6.64 -28.16
N GLY A 8 50.10 -6.69 -26.84
CA GLY A 8 50.37 -5.53 -25.97
C GLY A 8 51.84 -5.07 -26.04
N ALA A 9 52.76 -5.99 -26.09
CA ALA A 9 54.20 -5.66 -26.16
C ALA A 9 54.59 -5.09 -27.53
N VAL A 10 54.10 -5.61 -28.64
CA VAL A 10 54.36 -5.09 -29.99
C VAL A 10 53.70 -3.75 -30.21
N GLY A 11 52.45 -3.53 -29.74
CA GLY A 11 51.79 -2.25 -29.85
C GLY A 11 52.45 -1.10 -29.05
N GLY A 12 52.98 -1.42 -27.87
CA GLY A 12 53.70 -0.47 -27.03
C GLY A 12 55.05 0.01 -27.62
N VAL A 13 55.81 -0.91 -28.21
CA VAL A 13 57.10 -0.58 -28.79
C VAL A 13 56.97 0.21 -30.10
N THR A 14 55.96 -0.08 -30.92
CA THR A 14 55.71 0.66 -32.17
C THR A 14 55.24 2.11 -31.89
N MET A 15 54.42 2.34 -30.84
CA MET A 15 53.92 3.67 -30.50
C MET A 15 55.01 4.56 -29.91
N GLN A 16 55.95 4.03 -29.14
CA GLN A 16 57.10 4.78 -28.63
C GLN A 16 58.18 5.03 -29.73
N GLY A 17 58.39 4.07 -30.64
CA GLY A 17 59.32 4.20 -31.73
C GLY A 17 58.92 5.30 -32.74
N THR A 18 57.63 5.42 -33.06
CA THR A 18 57.14 6.47 -33.98
C THR A 18 57.18 7.85 -33.36
N SER A 19 56.98 8.00 -32.05
CA SER A 19 57.06 9.30 -31.35
C SER A 19 58.54 9.80 -31.31
N TYR A 20 59.50 8.92 -31.17
CA TYR A 20 60.94 9.27 -31.18
C TYR A 20 61.45 9.72 -32.55
N LEU A 21 61.00 9.04 -33.61
CA LEU A 21 61.40 9.33 -34.99
C LEU A 21 60.77 10.62 -35.52
N THR A 22 59.50 10.93 -35.19
CA THR A 22 58.83 12.19 -35.57
C THR A 22 59.38 13.40 -34.84
N GLY A 23 59.82 13.25 -33.59
CA GLY A 23 60.46 14.35 -32.84
C GLY A 23 61.83 14.74 -33.39
N LYS A 24 62.57 13.83 -34.05
CA LYS A 24 63.90 14.08 -34.60
C LYS A 24 63.88 14.63 -36.03
N LEU A 25 62.81 14.42 -36.78
CA LEU A 25 62.64 14.89 -38.17
C LEU A 25 62.05 16.30 -38.30
N LEU A 26 61.33 16.82 -37.28
CA LEU A 26 60.61 18.07 -37.34
C LEU A 26 61.27 19.19 -36.52
N GLY A 27 62.58 19.25 -36.43
CA GLY A 27 63.36 20.27 -35.72
C GLY A 27 62.72 21.64 -35.56
N LYS A 28 61.82 21.78 -34.57
CA LYS A 28 61.32 23.04 -34.10
C LYS A 28 61.47 23.13 -32.57
N ASN A 29 62.47 23.90 -32.17
CA ASN A 29 62.56 24.39 -30.80
C ASN A 29 61.38 25.35 -30.51
N THR A 30 60.35 24.78 -29.95
CA THR A 30 59.33 25.57 -29.27
C THR A 30 59.50 25.35 -27.77
N LYS A 31 59.90 26.41 -27.05
CA LYS A 31 59.81 26.45 -25.58
C LYS A 31 58.35 26.27 -25.20
N SER A 32 58.00 25.03 -24.83
CA SER A 32 56.67 24.73 -24.28
C SER A 32 56.68 25.18 -22.83
N THR A 33 55.91 26.21 -22.52
CA THR A 33 55.55 26.58 -21.16
C THR A 33 54.75 25.40 -20.58
N VAL A 34 55.34 24.69 -19.64
CA VAL A 34 54.69 23.62 -18.90
C VAL A 34 53.55 24.25 -18.11
N GLY A 35 52.32 24.12 -18.62
CA GLY A 35 51.12 24.38 -17.84
C GLY A 35 51.09 23.41 -16.67
N THR A 36 50.94 23.93 -15.47
CA THR A 36 50.73 23.16 -14.24
C THR A 36 49.57 22.21 -14.43
N THR A 37 49.89 20.94 -14.67
CA THR A 37 48.91 19.83 -14.56
C THR A 37 48.41 19.80 -13.14
N LYS A 38 47.11 20.12 -12.96
CA LYS A 38 46.41 19.85 -11.70
C LYS A 38 46.57 18.36 -11.43
N THR A 39 47.34 17.99 -10.43
CA THR A 39 47.42 16.67 -9.89
C THR A 39 46.01 16.28 -9.40
N VAL A 40 45.36 15.36 -10.09
CA VAL A 40 44.13 14.73 -9.58
C VAL A 40 44.55 13.92 -8.36
N SER A 41 44.09 14.34 -7.19
CA SER A 41 44.32 13.57 -5.96
C SER A 41 43.68 12.19 -6.13
N ASN A 42 44.50 11.16 -6.05
CA ASN A 42 43.99 9.79 -6.03
C ASN A 42 43.07 9.63 -4.83
N ALA A 43 41.86 9.09 -5.06
CA ALA A 43 40.95 8.75 -4.00
C ALA A 43 41.67 7.82 -3.01
N LYS A 44 41.79 8.26 -1.78
CA LYS A 44 42.41 7.46 -0.72
C LYS A 44 41.34 6.44 -0.28
N LEU A 45 41.58 5.15 -0.53
CA LEU A 45 40.77 4.09 0.08
C LEU A 45 40.97 4.15 1.60
N THR A 46 40.04 4.78 2.29
CA THR A 46 39.91 4.64 3.75
C THR A 46 39.05 3.42 4.02
N THR A 47 39.63 2.38 4.55
CA THR A 47 38.86 1.29 5.19
C THR A 47 38.25 1.88 6.46
N SER A 48 37.00 2.37 6.37
CA SER A 48 36.21 2.61 7.59
C SER A 48 35.78 1.24 8.13
N THR A 49 36.26 0.88 9.29
CA THR A 49 35.76 -0.24 10.10
C THR A 49 34.54 0.21 10.90
N SER A 50 33.56 0.83 10.27
CA SER A 50 32.23 0.92 10.88
C SER A 50 31.55 -0.44 10.66
N THR A 51 31.45 -1.23 11.68
CA THR A 51 30.59 -2.42 11.73
C THR A 51 29.15 -1.92 11.59
N VAL A 52 28.57 -2.04 10.42
CA VAL A 52 27.12 -1.98 10.26
C VAL A 52 26.63 -3.29 10.87
N THR A 53 26.17 -3.27 12.12
CA THR A 53 25.44 -4.41 12.71
C THR A 53 24.12 -4.51 11.99
N SER A 54 23.98 -5.49 11.12
CA SER A 54 22.72 -5.87 10.44
C SER A 54 21.86 -6.80 11.32
N ASP A 55 22.20 -6.94 12.60
CA ASP A 55 21.43 -7.75 13.53
C ASP A 55 20.23 -6.94 14.03
N VAL A 56 19.05 -7.31 13.56
CA VAL A 56 17.77 -6.71 13.91
C VAL A 56 16.94 -7.64 14.81
N SER A 57 17.53 -8.72 15.31
CA SER A 57 16.83 -9.77 16.06
C SER A 57 16.06 -9.23 17.26
N ASP A 58 16.70 -8.36 18.05
CA ASP A 58 16.05 -7.77 19.23
C ASP A 58 14.86 -6.86 18.86
N ILE A 59 14.99 -6.12 17.76
CA ILE A 59 13.89 -5.27 17.24
C ILE A 59 12.72 -6.16 16.83
N VAL A 60 13.01 -7.19 16.06
CA VAL A 60 12.02 -8.16 15.58
C VAL A 60 11.33 -8.85 16.75
N GLU A 61 12.06 -9.41 17.71
CA GLU A 61 11.50 -10.09 18.88
C GLU A 61 10.56 -9.18 19.69
N ASN A 62 10.90 -7.90 19.81
CA ASN A 62 10.09 -6.93 20.55
C ASN A 62 8.83 -6.46 19.79
N THR A 63 8.84 -6.50 18.46
CA THR A 63 7.74 -5.99 17.62
C THR A 63 6.83 -7.08 17.09
N LEU A 64 7.28 -8.32 16.99
CA LEU A 64 6.49 -9.48 16.56
C LEU A 64 5.17 -9.64 17.30
N PRO A 65 5.06 -9.40 18.62
CA PRO A 65 3.80 -9.46 19.34
C PRO A 65 2.72 -8.48 18.84
N SER A 66 3.09 -7.47 18.06
CA SER A 66 2.14 -6.52 17.44
C SER A 66 1.78 -6.85 15.99
N ILE A 67 2.31 -7.92 15.43
CA ILE A 67 2.06 -8.33 14.05
C ILE A 67 1.20 -9.58 14.02
N VAL A 68 0.16 -9.56 13.20
CA VAL A 68 -0.78 -10.66 13.04
C VAL A 68 -0.83 -11.14 11.59
N SER A 69 -1.28 -12.38 11.39
CA SER A 69 -1.72 -12.86 10.08
C SER A 69 -3.22 -12.60 9.91
N ILE A 70 -3.62 -12.22 8.72
CA ILE A 70 -5.03 -12.06 8.34
C ILE A 70 -5.31 -13.02 7.21
N THR A 71 -6.24 -13.94 7.43
CA THR A 71 -6.75 -14.87 6.41
C THR A 71 -8.14 -14.42 5.99
N ASN A 72 -8.30 -14.20 4.71
CA ASN A 72 -9.55 -13.82 4.06
C ASN A 72 -10.06 -15.01 3.26
N MET A 73 -11.26 -15.50 3.61
CA MET A 73 -11.97 -16.52 2.85
C MET A 73 -13.16 -15.90 2.14
N SER A 74 -13.23 -16.10 0.83
CA SER A 74 -14.35 -15.70 -0.01
C SER A 74 -14.94 -16.90 -0.77
N VAL A 75 -16.26 -16.90 -0.95
CA VAL A 75 -16.98 -17.93 -1.70
C VAL A 75 -17.51 -17.29 -2.98
N GLN A 76 -17.00 -17.75 -4.10
CA GLN A 76 -17.45 -17.27 -5.43
C GLN A 76 -18.35 -18.32 -6.09
N GLU A 77 -19.49 -17.88 -6.59
CA GLU A 77 -20.34 -18.70 -7.44
C GLU A 77 -19.83 -18.68 -8.88
N VAL A 78 -19.31 -19.80 -9.35
CA VAL A 78 -18.82 -19.95 -10.72
C VAL A 78 -19.83 -20.73 -11.55
N GLN A 79 -20.32 -20.11 -12.62
CA GLN A 79 -21.21 -20.79 -13.56
C GLN A 79 -20.40 -21.73 -14.47
N ASN A 80 -20.67 -23.02 -14.37
CA ASN A 80 -20.02 -24.05 -15.18
C ASN A 80 -20.50 -23.99 -16.63
N PHE A 81 -19.65 -24.43 -17.57
CA PHE A 81 -19.96 -24.50 -19.00
C PHE A 81 -21.26 -25.26 -19.35
N PHE A 82 -21.74 -26.13 -18.47
CA PHE A 82 -22.97 -26.89 -18.60
C PHE A 82 -24.19 -26.25 -17.88
N GLY A 83 -24.07 -24.97 -17.43
CA GLY A 83 -25.17 -24.23 -16.80
C GLY A 83 -25.42 -24.56 -15.32
N GLY A 84 -24.53 -25.32 -14.68
CA GLY A 84 -24.55 -25.53 -13.23
C GLY A 84 -23.80 -24.42 -12.50
N ILE A 85 -24.27 -24.07 -11.29
CA ILE A 85 -23.56 -23.18 -10.38
C ILE A 85 -22.71 -24.06 -9.44
N SER A 86 -21.41 -23.79 -9.33
CA SER A 86 -20.53 -24.37 -8.32
C SER A 86 -19.97 -23.26 -7.45
N GLN A 87 -19.90 -23.49 -6.15
CA GLN A 87 -19.22 -22.60 -5.22
C GLN A 87 -17.72 -22.93 -5.22
N GLN A 88 -16.89 -21.93 -5.42
CA GLN A 88 -15.45 -22.03 -5.33
C GLN A 88 -14.99 -21.16 -4.17
N GLU A 89 -14.38 -21.81 -3.17
CA GLU A 89 -13.71 -21.11 -2.08
C GLU A 89 -12.37 -20.58 -2.57
N SER A 90 -12.09 -19.34 -2.23
CA SER A 90 -10.79 -18.69 -2.47
C SER A 90 -10.26 -18.20 -1.12
N GLU A 91 -9.02 -18.55 -0.83
CA GLU A 91 -8.30 -18.11 0.36
C GLU A 91 -7.20 -17.16 -0.06
N SER A 92 -7.13 -16.01 0.59
CA SER A 92 -6.02 -15.08 0.48
C SER A 92 -5.54 -14.69 1.87
N ALA A 93 -4.26 -14.31 1.96
CA ALA A 93 -3.70 -13.95 3.24
C ALA A 93 -2.76 -12.76 3.12
N GLY A 94 -2.70 -12.02 4.21
CA GLY A 94 -1.81 -10.89 4.42
C GLY A 94 -1.45 -10.76 5.89
N SER A 95 -0.98 -9.60 6.23
CA SER A 95 -0.56 -9.25 7.59
C SER A 95 -1.38 -8.09 8.14
N GLY A 96 -1.31 -7.88 9.43
CA GLY A 96 -1.88 -6.72 10.11
C GLY A 96 -1.01 -6.27 11.27
N ILE A 97 -1.25 -5.06 11.72
CA ILE A 97 -0.53 -4.41 12.82
C ILE A 97 -1.55 -4.08 13.91
N ILE A 98 -1.36 -4.57 15.12
CA ILE A 98 -2.18 -4.20 16.28
C ILE A 98 -1.83 -2.75 16.65
N ILE A 99 -2.81 -1.84 16.49
CA ILE A 99 -2.58 -0.40 16.67
C ILE A 99 -3.31 0.19 17.87
N SER A 100 -4.37 -0.47 18.35
CA SER A 100 -5.16 0.05 19.46
C SER A 100 -6.02 -1.05 20.09
N GLN A 101 -6.59 -0.73 21.23
CA GLN A 101 -7.61 -1.53 21.91
C GLN A 101 -8.60 -0.57 22.57
N ASN A 102 -9.89 -0.90 22.49
CA ASN A 102 -10.95 -0.26 23.25
C ASN A 102 -11.57 -1.25 24.27
N ASP A 103 -12.72 -0.92 24.85
CA ASP A 103 -13.36 -1.72 25.88
C ASP A 103 -13.88 -3.10 25.37
N SER A 104 -14.06 -3.27 24.07
CA SER A 104 -14.68 -4.46 23.46
C SER A 104 -13.88 -5.08 22.33
N GLU A 105 -12.94 -4.34 21.71
CA GLU A 105 -12.29 -4.74 20.48
C GLU A 105 -10.80 -4.44 20.52
N LEU A 106 -10.01 -5.38 19.99
CA LEU A 106 -8.63 -5.14 19.57
C LEU A 106 -8.66 -4.67 18.11
N LEU A 107 -7.96 -3.57 17.80
CA LEU A 107 -7.97 -2.94 16.48
C LEU A 107 -6.67 -3.21 15.74
N VAL A 108 -6.80 -3.73 14.53
CA VAL A 108 -5.71 -4.12 13.66
C VAL A 108 -5.80 -3.33 12.36
N VAL A 109 -4.75 -2.60 11.99
CA VAL A 109 -4.65 -1.97 10.67
C VAL A 109 -4.02 -2.95 9.67
N THR A 110 -4.50 -2.89 8.44
CA THR A 110 -4.00 -3.67 7.30
C THR A 110 -4.30 -2.94 5.99
N ASN A 111 -3.96 -3.55 4.84
CA ASN A 111 -4.39 -3.04 3.55
C ASN A 111 -5.84 -3.42 3.23
N ASN A 112 -6.54 -2.58 2.46
CA ASN A 112 -7.89 -2.88 1.99
C ASN A 112 -7.92 -4.16 1.13
N HIS A 113 -6.97 -4.33 0.20
CA HIS A 113 -6.94 -5.52 -0.66
C HIS A 113 -6.72 -6.85 0.09
N VAL A 114 -6.27 -6.81 1.34
CA VAL A 114 -6.14 -8.02 2.20
C VAL A 114 -7.51 -8.50 2.69
N VAL A 115 -8.44 -7.58 2.93
CA VAL A 115 -9.76 -7.87 3.51
C VAL A 115 -10.91 -7.76 2.50
N GLU A 116 -10.66 -7.20 1.32
CA GLU A 116 -11.65 -6.98 0.27
C GLU A 116 -12.35 -8.28 -0.13
N GLY A 117 -13.69 -8.23 -0.23
CA GLY A 117 -14.51 -9.37 -0.67
C GLY A 117 -14.59 -10.52 0.32
N SER A 118 -14.13 -10.37 1.58
CA SER A 118 -14.15 -11.46 2.56
C SER A 118 -15.57 -11.85 2.98
N ASP A 119 -15.87 -13.15 3.00
CA ASP A 119 -17.05 -13.70 3.66
C ASP A 119 -16.73 -14.06 5.10
N THR A 120 -15.53 -14.54 5.36
CA THR A 120 -15.00 -14.79 6.71
C THR A 120 -13.59 -14.25 6.80
N LEU A 121 -13.33 -13.50 7.87
CA LEU A 121 -12.04 -12.94 8.18
C LEU A 121 -11.50 -13.52 9.47
N THR A 122 -10.28 -14.02 9.46
CA THR A 122 -9.63 -14.61 10.64
C THR A 122 -8.31 -13.88 10.91
N VAL A 123 -8.10 -13.49 12.15
CA VAL A 123 -6.84 -12.95 12.66
C VAL A 123 -6.13 -14.04 13.45
N THR A 124 -4.89 -14.34 13.06
CA THR A 124 -4.02 -15.29 13.77
C THR A 124 -2.88 -14.53 14.43
N PHE A 125 -2.77 -14.68 15.75
CA PHE A 125 -1.76 -14.04 16.57
C PHE A 125 -0.42 -14.78 16.52
N ASN A 126 0.61 -14.15 17.09
CA ASN A 126 1.98 -14.69 17.11
C ASN A 126 2.11 -16.02 17.88
N ASP A 127 1.23 -16.28 18.84
CA ASP A 127 1.16 -17.53 19.60
C ASP A 127 0.43 -18.68 18.86
N GLY A 128 -0.06 -18.42 17.64
CA GLY A 128 -0.79 -19.36 16.80
C GLY A 128 -2.30 -19.42 17.07
N ASN A 129 -2.82 -18.68 18.04
CA ASN A 129 -4.27 -18.60 18.26
C ASN A 129 -4.96 -17.79 17.16
N SER A 130 -6.08 -18.29 16.66
CA SER A 130 -6.86 -17.68 15.59
C SER A 130 -8.24 -17.28 16.10
N VAL A 131 -8.68 -16.08 15.76
CA VAL A 131 -9.98 -15.51 16.14
C VAL A 131 -10.66 -14.92 14.93
N GLU A 132 -11.95 -15.18 14.79
CA GLU A 132 -12.77 -14.53 13.77
C GLU A 132 -12.87 -13.04 14.04
N ALA A 133 -12.72 -12.25 13.00
CA ALA A 133 -12.67 -10.79 13.07
C ALA A 133 -13.66 -10.16 12.10
N GLN A 134 -13.94 -8.89 12.29
CA GLN A 134 -14.86 -8.12 11.44
C GLN A 134 -14.16 -6.90 10.87
N ILE A 135 -14.57 -6.49 9.67
CA ILE A 135 -14.12 -5.23 9.09
C ILE A 135 -14.79 -4.09 9.83
N LYS A 136 -13.99 -3.23 10.48
CA LYS A 136 -14.49 -2.02 11.14
C LYS A 136 -14.69 -0.88 10.14
N GLY A 137 -13.85 -0.83 9.13
CA GLY A 137 -13.95 0.11 8.04
C GLY A 137 -12.81 -0.05 7.04
N THR A 138 -13.05 0.40 5.82
CA THR A 138 -12.07 0.39 4.73
C THR A 138 -11.99 1.74 4.04
N ASP A 139 -10.84 2.03 3.45
CA ASP A 139 -10.61 3.13 2.51
C ASP A 139 -9.90 2.56 1.29
N SER A 140 -10.66 2.34 0.22
CA SER A 140 -10.16 1.64 -0.97
C SER A 140 -9.20 2.49 -1.80
N ALA A 141 -9.31 3.81 -1.77
CA ALA A 141 -8.43 4.71 -2.50
C ALA A 141 -7.03 4.76 -1.87
N ARG A 142 -6.97 4.70 -0.54
CA ARG A 142 -5.70 4.67 0.22
C ARG A 142 -5.18 3.27 0.49
N ASP A 143 -5.91 2.23 0.05
CA ASP A 143 -5.61 0.81 0.31
C ASP A 143 -5.42 0.51 1.80
N LEU A 144 -6.29 1.07 2.66
CA LEU A 144 -6.27 0.91 4.11
C LEU A 144 -7.54 0.25 4.63
N ALA A 145 -7.40 -0.57 5.66
CA ALA A 145 -8.51 -1.14 6.41
C ALA A 145 -8.18 -1.22 7.90
N VAL A 146 -9.23 -1.14 8.73
CA VAL A 146 -9.16 -1.49 10.15
C VAL A 146 -10.06 -2.69 10.38
N VAL A 147 -9.51 -3.69 11.04
CA VAL A 147 -10.17 -4.92 11.44
C VAL A 147 -10.36 -4.90 12.95
N ALA A 148 -11.54 -5.29 13.41
CA ALA A 148 -11.91 -5.41 14.82
C ALA A 148 -11.92 -6.89 15.23
N VAL A 149 -11.17 -7.24 16.26
CA VAL A 149 -11.19 -8.56 16.88
C VAL A 149 -11.88 -8.44 18.23
N PRO A 150 -13.01 -9.14 18.48
CA PRO A 150 -13.72 -9.07 19.76
C PRO A 150 -12.86 -9.58 20.90
N LEU A 151 -12.70 -8.77 21.97
CA LEU A 151 -11.83 -9.10 23.10
C LEU A 151 -12.32 -10.35 23.86
N ASP A 152 -13.62 -10.58 23.90
CA ASP A 152 -14.24 -11.74 24.57
C ASP A 152 -13.92 -13.08 23.85
N LYS A 153 -13.36 -13.02 22.63
CA LYS A 153 -12.93 -14.19 21.86
C LYS A 153 -11.44 -14.46 21.96
N ILE A 154 -10.66 -13.51 22.50
CA ILE A 154 -9.22 -13.64 22.67
C ILE A 154 -8.94 -14.28 24.05
N SER A 155 -8.12 -15.33 24.09
CA SER A 155 -7.75 -15.94 25.36
C SER A 155 -6.87 -15.04 26.20
N ASP A 156 -6.89 -15.22 27.53
CA ASP A 156 -6.02 -14.47 28.45
C ASP A 156 -4.51 -14.65 28.13
N ASP A 157 -4.13 -15.87 27.72
CA ASP A 157 -2.74 -16.17 27.34
C ASP A 157 -2.32 -15.38 26.10
N THR A 158 -3.18 -15.31 25.08
CA THR A 158 -2.95 -14.50 23.88
C THR A 158 -2.90 -13.02 24.23
N MET A 159 -3.83 -12.53 25.05
CA MET A 159 -3.85 -11.12 25.50
C MET A 159 -2.56 -10.73 26.23
N ASN A 160 -1.97 -11.65 26.98
CA ASN A 160 -0.69 -11.42 27.68
C ASN A 160 0.52 -11.48 26.71
N ALA A 161 0.37 -12.14 25.57
CA ALA A 161 1.44 -12.33 24.59
C ALA A 161 1.51 -11.21 23.55
N ILE A 162 0.40 -10.51 23.28
CA ILE A 162 0.33 -9.44 22.26
C ILE A 162 0.72 -8.06 22.81
N LYS A 163 1.04 -7.15 21.90
CA LYS A 163 1.35 -5.74 22.22
C LYS A 163 0.74 -4.84 21.16
N VAL A 164 0.39 -3.63 21.57
CA VAL A 164 0.08 -2.55 20.63
C VAL A 164 1.40 -2.02 20.05
N ALA A 165 1.46 -1.82 18.73
CA ALA A 165 2.64 -1.30 18.06
C ALA A 165 2.92 0.16 18.46
N THR A 166 4.19 0.52 18.45
CA THR A 166 4.61 1.93 18.58
C THR A 166 4.66 2.54 17.17
N LEU A 167 3.92 3.63 16.95
CA LEU A 167 3.95 4.36 15.70
C LEU A 167 5.09 5.38 15.72
N GLY A 168 5.84 5.45 14.62
CA GLY A 168 6.89 6.42 14.39
C GLY A 168 6.39 7.64 13.63
N ASP A 169 7.32 8.48 13.20
CA ASP A 169 7.08 9.68 12.40
C ASP A 169 7.68 9.48 11.01
N SER A 170 6.82 9.23 10.00
CA SER A 170 7.28 9.03 8.63
C SER A 170 7.65 10.30 7.91
N ASP A 171 7.22 11.48 8.38
CA ASP A 171 7.53 12.77 7.76
C ASP A 171 8.99 13.19 8.01
N SER A 172 9.60 12.67 9.08
CA SER A 172 10.98 12.95 9.42
C SER A 172 12.00 12.02 8.78
N LEU A 173 11.57 10.99 8.03
CA LEU A 173 12.43 9.97 7.43
C LEU A 173 13.43 10.54 6.44
N LYS A 174 14.63 9.96 6.44
CA LYS A 174 15.70 10.28 5.50
C LYS A 174 16.10 9.07 4.69
N VAL A 175 16.37 9.30 3.42
CA VAL A 175 16.94 8.29 2.52
C VAL A 175 18.24 7.74 3.13
N GLY A 176 18.35 6.40 3.16
CA GLY A 176 19.48 5.70 3.75
C GLY A 176 19.26 5.23 5.19
N GLU A 177 18.16 5.63 5.86
CA GLU A 177 17.81 5.09 7.19
C GLU A 177 17.42 3.61 7.09
N PRO A 178 17.73 2.79 8.12
CA PRO A 178 17.34 1.38 8.14
C PRO A 178 15.81 1.19 8.03
N ALA A 179 15.39 0.21 7.25
CA ALA A 179 14.01 -0.19 7.10
C ALA A 179 13.89 -1.71 7.30
N ILE A 180 12.97 -2.14 8.16
CA ILE A 180 12.73 -3.56 8.48
C ILE A 180 11.27 -3.84 8.14
N ALA A 181 11.02 -4.68 7.14
CA ALA A 181 9.67 -5.08 6.79
C ALA A 181 9.33 -6.40 7.47
N ILE A 182 8.21 -6.41 8.20
CA ILE A 182 7.70 -7.59 8.92
C ILE A 182 6.28 -7.90 8.45
N GLY A 183 6.02 -9.18 8.23
CA GLY A 183 4.69 -9.71 8.01
C GLY A 183 4.59 -11.17 8.45
N ASN A 184 3.38 -11.70 8.48
CA ASN A 184 3.09 -13.08 8.89
C ASN A 184 2.05 -13.70 7.93
N ALA A 185 2.47 -13.95 6.68
CA ALA A 185 1.56 -14.49 5.69
C ALA A 185 1.29 -15.97 5.88
N LEU A 186 0.02 -16.36 5.68
CA LEU A 186 -0.43 -17.75 5.56
C LEU A 186 -0.13 -18.63 6.80
N GLY A 187 0.28 -18.05 7.92
CA GLY A 187 0.68 -18.88 9.08
C GLY A 187 1.91 -19.79 8.83
N TYR A 188 2.56 -19.65 7.64
CA TYR A 188 3.81 -20.39 7.33
C TYR A 188 5.01 -19.86 8.10
N GLY A 189 4.80 -18.84 8.93
CA GLY A 189 5.83 -18.20 9.72
C GLY A 189 6.05 -16.75 9.32
N GLN A 190 6.64 -16.04 10.26
CA GLN A 190 6.97 -14.64 10.11
C GLN A 190 8.04 -14.44 9.05
N SER A 191 7.82 -13.48 8.19
CA SER A 191 8.78 -13.04 7.19
C SER A 191 9.34 -11.69 7.63
N VAL A 192 10.66 -11.62 7.76
CA VAL A 192 11.39 -10.40 8.07
C VAL A 192 12.38 -10.15 6.96
N THR A 193 12.32 -8.96 6.38
CA THR A 193 13.31 -8.50 5.40
C THR A 193 13.87 -7.16 5.83
N THR A 194 15.14 -6.91 5.52
CA THR A 194 15.82 -5.67 5.90
C THR A 194 16.35 -4.95 4.67
N GLY A 195 16.36 -3.64 4.73
CA GLY A 195 16.88 -2.76 3.72
C GLY A 195 17.02 -1.34 4.28
N ILE A 196 16.85 -0.37 3.42
CA ILE A 196 16.89 1.06 3.76
C ILE A 196 15.67 1.77 3.17
N VAL A 197 15.39 2.95 3.67
CA VAL A 197 14.52 3.92 2.99
C VAL A 197 15.25 4.38 1.73
N SER A 198 14.78 3.95 0.56
CA SER A 198 15.38 4.27 -0.74
C SER A 198 14.90 5.62 -1.28
N ALA A 199 13.66 6.00 -0.99
CA ALA A 199 13.08 7.30 -1.28
C ALA A 199 11.84 7.55 -0.41
N THR A 200 11.43 8.82 -0.28
CA THR A 200 10.17 9.27 0.32
C THR A 200 9.40 10.11 -0.69
N GLY A 201 8.10 10.29 -0.50
CA GLY A 201 7.27 11.12 -1.38
C GLY A 201 7.15 10.56 -2.81
N ARG A 202 7.08 9.24 -2.98
CA ARG A 202 6.93 8.61 -4.29
C ARG A 202 5.46 8.55 -4.67
N THR A 203 5.10 9.19 -5.77
CA THR A 203 3.81 8.99 -6.43
C THR A 203 3.90 7.83 -7.42
N ILE A 204 2.88 7.01 -7.49
CA ILE A 204 2.85 5.80 -8.31
C ILE A 204 1.55 5.81 -9.12
N ASP A 205 1.66 5.64 -10.43
CA ASP A 205 0.50 5.63 -11.32
C ASP A 205 -0.47 4.51 -10.92
N GLY A 206 -1.73 4.86 -10.75
CA GLY A 206 -2.79 3.93 -10.33
C GLY A 206 -2.99 3.84 -8.81
N PHE A 207 -2.32 4.69 -8.02
CA PHE A 207 -2.44 4.67 -6.56
C PHE A 207 -2.43 6.09 -5.98
N ASP A 208 -3.42 6.40 -5.16
CA ASP A 208 -3.53 7.70 -4.51
C ASP A 208 -2.54 7.84 -3.35
N GLY A 209 -1.88 9.00 -3.29
CA GLY A 209 -0.99 9.39 -2.21
C GLY A 209 0.49 9.24 -2.51
N GLU A 210 1.29 9.46 -1.50
CA GLU A 210 2.75 9.31 -1.55
C GLU A 210 3.18 8.05 -0.79
N TYR A 211 4.32 7.48 -1.18
CA TYR A 211 4.80 6.21 -0.66
C TYR A 211 6.26 6.29 -0.22
N ILE A 212 6.61 5.49 0.78
CA ILE A 212 7.99 5.18 1.13
C ILE A 212 8.46 4.08 0.19
N GLN A 213 9.59 4.32 -0.52
CA GLN A 213 10.27 3.29 -1.28
C GLN A 213 11.38 2.67 -0.43
N THR A 214 11.49 1.35 -0.46
CA THR A 214 12.55 0.59 0.22
C THR A 214 13.11 -0.52 -0.69
N ASP A 215 14.33 -0.96 -0.43
CA ASP A 215 14.92 -2.16 -1.04
C ASP A 215 14.73 -3.41 -0.16
N ALA A 216 14.13 -3.26 1.04
CA ALA A 216 13.61 -4.41 1.78
C ALA A 216 12.56 -5.14 0.94
N ALA A 217 12.64 -6.46 0.86
CA ALA A 217 11.74 -7.24 0.00
C ALA A 217 10.30 -7.19 0.53
N ILE A 218 9.42 -6.55 -0.25
CA ILE A 218 7.96 -6.52 -0.02
C ILE A 218 7.34 -7.51 -1.00
N ASN A 219 6.65 -8.52 -0.50
CA ASN A 219 6.06 -9.61 -1.28
C ASN A 219 4.63 -9.89 -0.80
N PRO A 220 3.80 -10.60 -1.60
CA PRO A 220 2.54 -11.14 -1.09
C PRO A 220 2.79 -11.89 0.21
N GLY A 221 2.08 -11.45 1.25
CA GLY A 221 2.23 -12.00 2.59
C GLY A 221 2.71 -11.03 3.64
N ASN A 222 3.65 -10.12 3.34
CA ASN A 222 3.93 -9.01 4.26
C ASN A 222 3.09 -7.74 3.98
N SER A 223 2.22 -7.79 2.96
CA SER A 223 1.19 -6.77 2.70
C SER A 223 0.31 -6.56 3.93
N GLY A 224 0.09 -5.32 4.33
CA GLY A 224 -0.64 -4.96 5.56
C GLY A 224 0.19 -5.06 6.83
N GLY A 225 1.41 -5.64 6.77
CA GLY A 225 2.37 -5.67 7.86
C GLY A 225 3.18 -4.38 7.98
N ALA A 226 4.09 -4.35 8.96
CA ALA A 226 4.82 -3.16 9.32
C ALA A 226 6.11 -2.97 8.51
N LEU A 227 6.38 -1.73 8.11
CA LEU A 227 7.72 -1.22 7.85
C LEU A 227 8.19 -0.51 9.12
N LEU A 228 9.31 -0.93 9.71
CA LEU A 228 9.84 -0.40 10.94
C LEU A 228 11.14 0.36 10.71
N ASN A 229 11.40 1.35 11.56
CA ASN A 229 12.71 1.98 11.69
C ASN A 229 13.65 1.19 12.64
N ALA A 230 14.86 1.69 12.86
CA ALA A 230 15.86 1.07 13.74
C ALA A 230 15.46 1.05 15.23
N ASN A 231 14.42 1.77 15.64
CA ASN A 231 13.89 1.77 17.00
C ASN A 231 12.75 0.76 17.20
N GLY A 232 12.33 0.07 16.11
CA GLY A 232 11.15 -0.80 16.13
C GLY A 232 9.81 -0.04 16.06
N GLU A 233 9.82 1.22 15.64
CA GLU A 233 8.62 2.02 15.45
C GLU A 233 8.10 1.85 14.03
N VAL A 234 6.77 1.76 13.88
CA VAL A 234 6.10 1.62 12.57
C VAL A 234 6.18 2.95 11.83
N ILE A 235 6.90 2.97 10.71
CA ILE A 235 7.03 4.12 9.80
C ILE A 235 6.15 3.99 8.55
N GLY A 236 5.64 2.79 8.27
CA GLY A 236 4.75 2.55 7.14
C GLY A 236 4.04 1.21 7.20
N ILE A 237 3.04 1.05 6.33
CA ILE A 237 2.27 -0.17 6.11
C ILE A 237 2.70 -0.75 4.77
N ASN A 238 3.28 -1.95 4.75
CA ASN A 238 3.78 -2.59 3.55
C ASN A 238 2.64 -2.85 2.54
N SER A 239 2.86 -2.59 1.25
CA SER A 239 1.88 -2.90 0.20
C SER A 239 2.53 -3.62 -0.98
N ALA A 240 2.27 -4.93 -1.11
CA ALA A 240 2.74 -5.73 -2.24
C ALA A 240 1.91 -5.50 -3.52
N LYS A 241 0.69 -4.96 -3.41
CA LYS A 241 -0.16 -4.61 -4.55
C LYS A 241 0.53 -3.62 -5.50
N ILE A 242 1.26 -2.67 -4.93
CA ILE A 242 2.02 -1.65 -5.66
C ILE A 242 3.21 -2.28 -6.40
N ASN A 243 3.85 -3.31 -5.81
CA ASN A 243 5.01 -3.97 -6.39
C ASN A 243 4.69 -4.74 -7.68
N SER A 244 3.44 -5.13 -7.91
CA SER A 244 3.05 -5.88 -9.12
C SER A 244 3.25 -5.09 -10.41
N SER A 245 3.31 -3.76 -10.33
CA SER A 245 3.57 -2.84 -11.44
C SER A 245 4.99 -2.26 -11.44
N ALA A 246 5.80 -2.54 -10.42
CA ALA A 246 7.12 -1.98 -10.22
C ALA A 246 8.25 -2.88 -10.74
N VAL A 247 9.45 -2.28 -10.85
CA VAL A 247 10.68 -2.98 -11.23
C VAL A 247 11.17 -3.85 -10.07
N GLU A 248 11.71 -5.03 -10.38
CA GLU A 248 12.29 -5.95 -9.39
C GLU A 248 13.30 -5.23 -8.46
N GLY A 249 13.19 -5.47 -7.14
CA GLY A 249 14.05 -4.86 -6.12
C GLY A 249 13.57 -3.52 -5.57
N MET A 250 12.33 -3.10 -5.86
CA MET A 250 11.68 -1.95 -5.23
C MET A 250 10.47 -2.40 -4.41
N GLY A 251 10.45 -2.08 -3.12
CA GLY A 251 9.32 -2.25 -2.22
C GLY A 251 8.67 -0.92 -1.88
N PHE A 252 7.38 -0.93 -1.58
CA PHE A 252 6.63 0.26 -1.21
C PHE A 252 5.83 0.06 0.07
N ALA A 253 5.72 1.14 0.85
CA ALA A 253 4.87 1.19 2.03
C ALA A 253 4.11 2.51 2.08
N ILE A 254 2.89 2.47 2.61
CA ILE A 254 2.07 3.65 2.89
C ILE A 254 2.65 4.33 4.11
N PRO A 255 3.04 5.63 4.07
CA PRO A 255 3.60 6.33 5.22
C PRO A 255 2.61 6.36 6.38
N ILE A 256 3.08 6.09 7.60
CA ILE A 256 2.19 6.00 8.77
C ILE A 256 1.60 7.36 9.14
N SER A 257 2.33 8.46 8.95
CA SER A 257 1.82 9.82 9.22
C SER A 257 0.66 10.16 8.29
N ASP A 258 0.78 9.87 6.99
CA ASP A 258 -0.28 10.09 5.99
C ASP A 258 -1.50 9.18 6.22
N ALA A 259 -1.26 7.96 6.71
CA ALA A 259 -2.31 7.00 7.02
C ALA A 259 -3.07 7.35 8.32
N SER A 260 -2.49 8.15 9.20
CA SER A 260 -2.96 8.36 10.58
C SER A 260 -4.41 8.86 10.65
N ASP A 261 -4.76 9.90 9.87
CA ASP A 261 -6.11 10.48 9.90
C ASP A 261 -7.16 9.49 9.36
N VAL A 262 -6.81 8.73 8.30
CA VAL A 262 -7.68 7.69 7.74
C VAL A 262 -7.88 6.58 8.77
N ILE A 263 -6.81 6.07 9.36
CA ILE A 263 -6.85 5.03 10.41
C ILE A 263 -7.73 5.49 11.58
N GLN A 264 -7.53 6.73 12.07
CA GLN A 264 -8.34 7.29 13.15
C GLN A 264 -9.83 7.35 12.80
N ASN A 265 -10.16 7.76 11.57
CA ASN A 265 -11.53 7.76 11.09
C ASN A 265 -12.12 6.34 11.07
N LEU A 266 -11.38 5.36 10.52
CA LEU A 266 -11.82 3.97 10.45
C LEU A 266 -11.99 3.33 11.84
N MET A 267 -11.09 3.61 12.79
CA MET A 267 -11.18 3.13 14.17
C MET A 267 -12.43 3.64 14.91
N ASN A 268 -12.90 4.84 14.58
CA ASN A 268 -14.06 5.45 15.22
C ASN A 268 -15.41 4.98 14.65
N LYS A 269 -15.40 4.20 13.55
CA LYS A 269 -16.64 3.63 12.98
C LYS A 269 -17.23 2.58 13.90
N GLU A 270 -18.55 2.37 13.77
CA GLU A 270 -19.22 1.22 14.37
C GLU A 270 -18.84 -0.05 13.58
N THR A 271 -18.45 -1.11 14.29
CA THR A 271 -18.22 -2.41 13.66
C THR A 271 -19.55 -3.03 13.26
N ARG A 272 -19.73 -3.31 11.98
CA ARG A 272 -20.97 -3.82 11.40
C ARG A 272 -20.78 -5.22 10.84
N SER A 273 -21.80 -6.05 10.96
CA SER A 273 -21.89 -7.34 10.26
C SER A 273 -22.55 -7.16 8.90
N LYS A 274 -22.19 -8.01 7.94
CA LYS A 274 -22.88 -8.02 6.63
C LYS A 274 -24.37 -8.28 6.81
N VAL A 275 -25.16 -7.57 6.04
CA VAL A 275 -26.62 -7.69 6.01
C VAL A 275 -27.02 -8.72 4.96
N SER A 276 -28.08 -9.49 5.22
CA SER A 276 -28.61 -10.41 4.21
C SER A 276 -29.05 -9.68 2.93
N ASP A 277 -29.00 -10.34 1.79
CA ASP A 277 -29.38 -9.74 0.50
C ASP A 277 -30.80 -9.18 0.50
N GLU A 278 -31.72 -9.79 1.26
CA GLU A 278 -33.11 -9.35 1.39
C GLU A 278 -33.29 -8.04 2.17
N GLU A 279 -32.39 -7.79 3.12
CA GLU A 279 -32.41 -6.59 3.97
C GLU A 279 -31.50 -5.47 3.45
N ARG A 280 -30.62 -5.78 2.48
CA ARG A 280 -29.59 -4.85 1.98
C ARG A 280 -30.19 -3.56 1.42
N GLY A 281 -29.56 -2.46 1.76
CA GLY A 281 -29.89 -1.14 1.26
C GLY A 281 -29.30 -0.88 -0.13
N TYR A 282 -30.02 -0.10 -0.94
CA TYR A 282 -29.62 0.29 -2.30
C TYR A 282 -29.71 1.79 -2.49
N LEU A 283 -28.75 2.36 -3.19
CA LEU A 283 -28.75 3.76 -3.55
C LEU A 283 -29.75 4.10 -4.67
N GLY A 284 -30.09 3.10 -5.50
CA GLY A 284 -30.98 3.33 -6.67
C GLY A 284 -30.30 4.17 -7.75
N ILE A 285 -29.08 3.81 -8.11
CA ILE A 285 -28.31 4.44 -9.19
C ILE A 285 -27.78 3.40 -10.16
N LYS A 286 -27.46 3.87 -11.40
CA LYS A 286 -26.56 3.18 -12.31
C LYS A 286 -25.33 4.03 -12.51
N GLY A 287 -24.16 3.46 -12.32
CA GLY A 287 -22.88 4.15 -12.39
C GLY A 287 -21.84 3.39 -13.21
N TYR A 288 -20.73 4.05 -13.44
CA TYR A 288 -19.50 3.51 -14.02
C TYR A 288 -18.33 4.00 -13.21
N ASP A 289 -17.27 3.22 -13.20
CA ASP A 289 -16.00 3.64 -12.63
C ASP A 289 -15.37 4.74 -13.49
N VAL A 290 -14.87 5.77 -12.85
CA VAL A 290 -13.99 6.76 -13.47
C VAL A 290 -12.57 6.31 -13.22
N SER A 291 -11.93 5.74 -14.26
CA SER A 291 -10.50 5.38 -14.16
C SER A 291 -9.63 6.64 -14.10
N GLU A 292 -8.41 6.51 -13.61
CA GLU A 292 -7.47 7.62 -13.55
C GLU A 292 -7.19 8.25 -14.92
N GLU A 293 -7.05 7.43 -15.97
CA GLU A 293 -6.90 7.92 -17.34
C GLU A 293 -8.11 8.74 -17.77
N GLY A 294 -9.33 8.27 -17.42
CA GLY A 294 -10.57 9.00 -17.64
C GLY A 294 -10.63 10.30 -16.86
N ALA A 295 -10.23 10.26 -15.59
CA ALA A 295 -10.16 11.41 -14.71
C ALA A 295 -9.23 12.50 -15.27
N GLN A 296 -8.03 12.13 -15.69
CA GLN A 296 -7.06 13.04 -16.31
C GLN A 296 -7.56 13.57 -17.66
N MET A 297 -8.13 12.70 -18.52
CA MET A 297 -8.58 13.08 -19.86
C MET A 297 -9.74 14.07 -19.84
N TYR A 298 -10.67 13.92 -18.90
CA TYR A 298 -11.88 14.72 -18.80
C TYR A 298 -11.87 15.74 -17.66
N ASN A 299 -10.74 15.87 -16.96
CA ASN A 299 -10.58 16.73 -15.78
C ASN A 299 -11.70 16.53 -14.74
N MET A 300 -11.92 15.27 -14.35
CA MET A 300 -12.94 14.87 -13.39
C MET A 300 -12.33 14.04 -12.25
N PRO A 301 -12.94 14.00 -11.07
CA PRO A 301 -12.50 13.14 -9.97
C PRO A 301 -12.60 11.65 -10.33
N THR A 302 -11.75 10.81 -9.71
CA THR A 302 -11.93 9.35 -9.66
C THR A 302 -13.13 8.99 -8.78
N GLY A 303 -13.73 7.82 -8.98
CA GLY A 303 -14.88 7.35 -8.21
C GLY A 303 -15.99 6.77 -9.08
N VAL A 304 -17.23 6.87 -8.64
CA VAL A 304 -18.41 6.35 -9.34
C VAL A 304 -19.17 7.47 -10.06
N TYR A 305 -19.06 7.52 -11.38
CA TYR A 305 -19.85 8.42 -12.21
C TYR A 305 -21.31 7.98 -12.25
N VAL A 306 -22.23 8.83 -11.83
CA VAL A 306 -23.68 8.57 -11.83
C VAL A 306 -24.25 8.78 -13.22
N LYS A 307 -24.56 7.69 -13.92
CA LYS A 307 -25.20 7.72 -15.24
C LYS A 307 -26.70 7.96 -15.16
N GLU A 308 -27.36 7.34 -14.18
CA GLU A 308 -28.81 7.37 -14.01
C GLU A 308 -29.15 7.30 -12.51
N VAL A 309 -30.13 8.07 -12.07
CA VAL A 309 -30.72 8.00 -10.74
C VAL A 309 -32.15 7.50 -10.89
N MET A 310 -32.53 6.47 -10.15
CA MET A 310 -33.87 5.88 -10.19
C MET A 310 -34.91 6.83 -9.57
N SER A 311 -36.01 7.04 -10.28
CA SER A 311 -37.08 7.94 -9.84
C SER A 311 -37.78 7.41 -8.60
N GLY A 312 -38.06 8.31 -7.65
CA GLY A 312 -38.69 8.01 -6.35
C GLY A 312 -37.74 7.44 -5.31
N GLY A 313 -36.47 7.18 -5.67
CA GLY A 313 -35.45 6.62 -4.78
C GLY A 313 -34.89 7.64 -3.77
N GLY A 314 -34.13 7.12 -2.80
CA GLY A 314 -33.46 7.96 -1.79
C GLY A 314 -32.44 8.91 -2.38
N SER A 315 -31.67 8.45 -3.36
CA SER A 315 -30.66 9.27 -4.05
C SER A 315 -31.26 10.45 -4.81
N GLU A 316 -32.41 10.26 -5.49
CA GLU A 316 -33.11 11.37 -6.13
C GLU A 316 -33.60 12.42 -5.13
N LYS A 317 -34.21 11.95 -4.01
CA LYS A 317 -34.69 12.81 -2.95
C LYS A 317 -33.56 13.58 -2.24
N ALA A 318 -32.38 12.99 -2.15
CA ALA A 318 -31.17 13.60 -1.62
C ALA A 318 -30.53 14.63 -2.58
N GLY A 319 -31.03 14.71 -3.83
CA GLY A 319 -30.53 15.64 -4.83
C GLY A 319 -29.35 15.14 -5.62
N LEU A 320 -29.05 13.84 -5.59
CA LEU A 320 -28.06 13.24 -6.47
C LEU A 320 -28.57 13.31 -7.93
N THR A 321 -27.73 13.71 -8.84
CA THR A 321 -28.08 13.90 -10.25
C THR A 321 -27.14 13.15 -11.18
N LYS A 322 -27.61 12.89 -12.40
CA LYS A 322 -26.74 12.39 -13.48
C LYS A 322 -25.57 13.35 -13.67
N GLY A 323 -24.35 12.81 -13.80
CA GLY A 323 -23.12 13.55 -13.97
C GLY A 323 -22.37 13.81 -12.67
N SER A 324 -23.00 13.59 -11.50
CA SER A 324 -22.28 13.59 -10.23
C SER A 324 -21.32 12.40 -10.15
N ILE A 325 -20.26 12.54 -9.38
CA ILE A 325 -19.30 11.46 -9.08
C ILE A 325 -19.33 11.20 -7.59
N ILE A 326 -19.57 9.95 -7.17
CA ILE A 326 -19.50 9.54 -5.78
C ILE A 326 -18.04 9.22 -5.50
N THR A 327 -17.44 9.97 -4.59
CA THR A 327 -16.03 9.85 -4.18
C THR A 327 -15.88 9.36 -2.75
N GLY A 328 -16.97 9.35 -1.95
CA GLY A 328 -16.95 8.89 -0.58
C GLY A 328 -18.27 8.31 -0.10
N PHE A 329 -18.18 7.43 0.90
CA PHE A 329 -19.28 6.79 1.60
C PHE A 329 -18.96 6.70 3.10
N GLU A 330 -19.79 7.33 3.95
CA GLU A 330 -19.60 7.36 5.41
C GLU A 330 -18.16 7.77 5.81
N GLY A 331 -17.61 8.78 5.14
CA GLY A 331 -16.28 9.31 5.40
C GLY A 331 -15.11 8.42 4.94
N SER A 332 -15.37 7.33 4.24
CA SER A 332 -14.35 6.52 3.53
C SER A 332 -14.32 6.87 2.06
N SER A 333 -13.14 6.84 1.46
CA SER A 333 -12.99 7.05 0.02
C SER A 333 -13.55 5.88 -0.78
N ILE A 334 -14.16 6.18 -1.94
CA ILE A 334 -14.73 5.21 -2.88
C ILE A 334 -13.96 5.30 -4.20
N SER A 335 -13.26 4.24 -4.56
CA SER A 335 -12.49 4.16 -5.80
C SER A 335 -13.31 3.75 -7.03
N GLY A 336 -14.48 3.09 -6.84
CA GLY A 336 -15.34 2.62 -7.92
C GLY A 336 -16.58 1.88 -7.42
N MET A 337 -17.33 1.29 -8.36
CA MET A 337 -18.59 0.56 -8.07
C MET A 337 -18.39 -0.63 -7.14
N SER A 338 -17.27 -1.35 -7.27
CA SER A 338 -16.97 -2.50 -6.43
C SER A 338 -16.86 -2.07 -4.96
N SER A 339 -16.03 -1.06 -4.67
CA SER A 339 -15.86 -0.54 -3.30
C SER A 339 -17.15 0.04 -2.72
N LEU A 340 -17.95 0.73 -3.54
CA LEU A 340 -19.26 1.24 -3.11
C LEU A 340 -20.23 0.10 -2.76
N GLN A 341 -20.29 -0.95 -3.59
CA GLN A 341 -21.13 -2.11 -3.36
C GLN A 341 -20.69 -2.90 -2.12
N GLU A 342 -19.40 -3.00 -1.89
CA GLU A 342 -18.84 -3.65 -0.70
C GLU A 342 -19.25 -2.91 0.58
N GLN A 343 -19.16 -1.57 0.61
CA GLN A 343 -19.63 -0.78 1.75
C GLN A 343 -21.14 -0.96 2.00
N LEU A 344 -21.95 -0.99 0.95
CA LEU A 344 -23.40 -1.17 1.06
C LEU A 344 -23.83 -2.53 1.62
N GLN A 345 -22.96 -3.55 1.62
CA GLN A 345 -23.26 -4.85 2.22
C GLN A 345 -23.49 -4.79 3.74
N TYR A 346 -23.06 -3.74 4.39
CA TYR A 346 -23.18 -3.54 5.84
C TYR A 346 -24.36 -2.65 6.25
N TYR A 347 -25.20 -2.20 5.30
CA TYR A 347 -26.28 -1.27 5.56
C TYR A 347 -27.64 -1.80 5.11
N LYS A 348 -28.65 -1.62 5.97
CA LYS A 348 -30.02 -2.05 5.67
C LYS A 348 -30.79 -1.01 4.86
N ALA A 349 -31.78 -1.47 4.14
CA ALA A 349 -32.77 -0.60 3.55
C ALA A 349 -33.47 0.22 4.64
N GLY A 350 -33.62 1.52 4.41
CA GLY A 350 -34.19 2.49 5.35
C GLY A 350 -33.14 3.22 6.20
N GLU A 351 -31.89 2.77 6.26
CA GLU A 351 -30.82 3.51 6.92
C GLU A 351 -30.47 4.78 6.13
N GLU A 352 -30.10 5.84 6.85
CA GLU A 352 -29.57 7.07 6.28
C GLU A 352 -28.04 6.97 6.25
N VAL A 353 -27.44 7.22 5.08
CA VAL A 353 -25.99 7.21 4.86
C VAL A 353 -25.54 8.55 4.28
N THR A 354 -24.30 8.92 4.53
CA THR A 354 -23.67 10.11 3.96
C THR A 354 -22.83 9.72 2.75
N LEU A 355 -23.08 10.36 1.60
CA LEU A 355 -22.24 10.26 0.42
C LEU A 355 -21.45 11.55 0.26
N THR A 356 -20.16 11.45 0.04
CA THR A 356 -19.35 12.55 -0.50
C THR A 356 -19.45 12.49 -2.01
N VAL A 357 -19.94 13.55 -2.62
CA VAL A 357 -20.21 13.62 -4.07
C VAL A 357 -19.57 14.86 -4.68
N GLN A 358 -19.05 14.70 -5.87
CA GLN A 358 -18.56 15.78 -6.71
C GLN A 358 -19.64 16.11 -7.74
N ILE A 359 -20.16 17.34 -7.69
CA ILE A 359 -21.25 17.79 -8.55
C ILE A 359 -20.70 18.76 -9.60
N PRO A 360 -20.87 18.49 -10.92
CA PRO A 360 -20.40 19.38 -11.95
C PRO A 360 -21.29 20.65 -12.02
N ASP A 361 -20.68 21.79 -12.18
CA ASP A 361 -21.34 23.04 -12.51
C ASP A 361 -21.63 23.15 -14.02
N LYS A 362 -22.16 24.30 -14.47
CA LYS A 362 -22.45 24.56 -15.89
C LYS A 362 -21.20 24.67 -16.77
N ASN A 363 -20.03 24.87 -16.16
CA ASN A 363 -18.74 24.98 -16.84
C ASN A 363 -18.00 23.64 -16.86
N GLY A 364 -18.51 22.61 -16.17
CA GLY A 364 -17.88 21.31 -15.99
C GLY A 364 -16.88 21.26 -14.83
N GLU A 365 -16.85 22.28 -13.96
CA GLU A 365 -16.04 22.25 -12.74
C GLU A 365 -16.80 21.47 -11.64
N TYR A 366 -16.09 20.60 -10.94
CA TYR A 366 -16.64 19.77 -9.88
C TYR A 366 -16.52 20.44 -8.52
N THR A 367 -17.60 20.39 -7.74
CA THR A 367 -17.64 20.90 -6.35
C THR A 367 -18.03 19.76 -5.42
N GLU A 368 -17.26 19.58 -4.36
CA GLU A 368 -17.51 18.56 -3.35
C GLU A 368 -18.68 18.96 -2.45
N LYS A 369 -19.50 17.97 -2.14
CA LYS A 369 -20.63 18.12 -1.25
C LYS A 369 -20.99 16.79 -0.58
N ASP A 370 -21.26 16.84 0.74
CA ASP A 370 -21.89 15.74 1.45
C ASP A 370 -23.40 15.79 1.32
N ILE A 371 -24.00 14.66 0.97
CA ILE A 371 -25.45 14.47 0.89
C ILE A 371 -25.88 13.27 1.73
N LYS A 372 -27.02 13.39 2.40
CA LYS A 372 -27.62 12.30 3.17
C LYS A 372 -28.65 11.58 2.33
N VAL A 373 -28.48 10.27 2.20
CA VAL A 373 -29.32 9.41 1.37
C VAL A 373 -29.96 8.32 2.23
N THR A 374 -31.28 8.22 2.19
CA THR A 374 -31.98 7.06 2.79
C THR A 374 -31.93 5.90 1.78
N LEU A 375 -31.34 4.77 2.18
CA LEU A 375 -31.22 3.60 1.33
C LEU A 375 -32.59 2.97 1.03
N GLY A 376 -32.84 2.65 -0.23
CA GLY A 376 -34.05 1.95 -0.67
C GLY A 376 -33.89 0.44 -0.61
N LYS A 377 -34.99 -0.29 -0.90
CA LYS A 377 -34.95 -1.73 -1.18
C LYS A 377 -34.66 -1.97 -2.66
N ASN A 378 -34.04 -3.12 -2.96
CA ASN A 378 -33.97 -3.61 -4.34
C ASN A 378 -35.40 -3.93 -4.81
N SER A 379 -35.83 -3.29 -5.87
CA SER A 379 -37.20 -3.46 -6.44
C SER A 379 -37.19 -4.39 -7.62
#